data_2bab93cb40b2c5666a9bc969165f6a67
#
_entry.id   2bab93cb40b2c5666a9bc969165f6a67
#
_cell.length_a   1.000
_cell.length_b   1.000
_cell.length_c   1.000
_cell.angle_alpha   90.00
_cell.angle_beta   90.00
_cell.angle_gamma   90.00
#
_symmetry.space_group_name_H-M   'P 1'
#
loop_
_entity.id
_entity.type
_entity.pdbx_description
1 polymer ?
#
loop_
_entity_poly.entity_id
_entity_poly.type
_entity_poly.pdbx_seq_one_letter_code
_entity_poly.pdbx_strand_id
1 'polypeptide(L)'
;MGFRPLRLCFVVFFVIACISCTSKPSIDPKIEALVAQKLMLDIRYFCDENELDATTQRCTTPVTTLPDDLKEMIADTGVGGIILFANNLVDTEQMLRLNRDLQAASASGGHSPLLISIDQEGGRVVRIPQNISTAFSGNMAIGATYAEHGTHFATLSGDVIAKELAVLGFNVNFAPSVDVNVNPENPVINVRSFGEDPQVVAELGLAQMQAMQQNGIIAALKHFPGHGDTSTDSHSGLPLVEHDLHKIKAVDLAPFQYAIDNGDPGMIMTAHIQYPALDSSTFTATDGSKTILPATMSRAILTDLLRDQMGFRGVIITDALDMAAIAHFYEPTQAVLQTFKAGTDIALMPLAIRTAQDIPKLKKMIADLAYAVQIGDVTLAEIETSVARIQTLKHNYIPSNTAQLSPAKALARAQSILAAPAHLKIEQDLADNAIVAIKNQQAWPISQSTKRIHLVMPDKSKCMAMTTALTDALNTFDPRPELTMSCASLVSEPTDNLLALQRDAQLVIYTDITPQQSLVEMGGMDDIIDWRSRPNKEALDAKLLTLLKDIKPHQKSLMVSMRTPYAVTQYADYLDGILATFAYNTQVTEQLDENGAARAHYEGPIYRALANILFGNQQASGSLPVSIGKIQH
;
A
#
# COMPACT_ATOMS: atom_id res chain seq x y z
N MET A 1 48.95 -17.46 -94.20
CA MET A 1 49.03 -17.27 -92.72
C MET A 1 48.27 -16.01 -92.40
N GLY A 2 47.02 -16.16 -91.96
CA GLY A 2 46.14 -15.06 -91.70
C GLY A 2 45.65 -15.11 -90.28
N PHE A 3 45.93 -14.14 -89.51
CA PHE A 3 45.41 -13.96 -88.17
C PHE A 3 44.07 -13.19 -88.22
N ARG A 4 43.01 -13.80 -87.70
CA ARG A 4 41.72 -13.15 -87.45
C ARG A 4 41.68 -12.67 -86.01
N PRO A 5 41.27 -11.40 -85.71
CA PRO A 5 41.07 -10.98 -84.34
C PRO A 5 39.73 -11.39 -83.79
N LEU A 6 39.75 -11.95 -82.58
CA LEU A 6 38.57 -12.30 -81.76
C LEU A 6 37.94 -11.03 -81.17
N ARG A 7 36.67 -10.75 -81.46
CA ARG A 7 35.91 -9.65 -80.87
C ARG A 7 35.34 -10.18 -79.54
N LEU A 8 35.76 -9.58 -78.42
CA LEU A 8 35.24 -9.79 -77.06
C LEU A 8 34.05 -8.85 -76.85
N CYS A 9 32.82 -9.41 -76.77
CA CYS A 9 31.69 -8.65 -76.35
C CYS A 9 31.62 -8.58 -74.78
N PHE A 10 31.84 -7.40 -74.20
CA PHE A 10 31.56 -7.17 -72.79
C PHE A 10 30.06 -6.94 -72.59
N VAL A 11 29.38 -7.90 -71.95
CA VAL A 11 28.01 -7.74 -71.46
C VAL A 11 28.11 -7.12 -70.06
N VAL A 12 27.76 -5.82 -69.94
CA VAL A 12 27.65 -5.13 -68.68
C VAL A 12 26.30 -5.47 -68.03
N PHE A 13 26.29 -6.33 -67.01
CA PHE A 13 25.12 -6.56 -66.18
C PHE A 13 24.94 -5.36 -65.25
N PHE A 14 23.94 -4.50 -65.51
CA PHE A 14 23.46 -3.53 -64.56
C PHE A 14 22.63 -4.25 -63.48
N VAL A 15 23.24 -4.49 -62.32
CA VAL A 15 22.48 -4.92 -61.12
C VAL A 15 21.81 -3.66 -60.55
N ILE A 16 20.52 -3.51 -60.84
CA ILE A 16 19.68 -2.51 -60.14
C ILE A 16 19.44 -3.05 -58.72
N ALA A 17 20.21 -2.59 -57.76
CA ALA A 17 19.94 -2.78 -56.34
C ALA A 17 18.68 -1.97 -56.03
N CYS A 18 17.50 -2.60 -56.01
CA CYS A 18 16.32 -2.06 -55.38
C CYS A 18 16.58 -1.94 -53.88
N ILE A 19 17.02 -0.79 -53.42
CA ILE A 19 16.96 -0.40 -52.00
C ILE A 19 15.47 -0.18 -51.71
N SER A 20 14.79 -1.25 -51.32
CA SER A 20 13.48 -1.15 -50.69
C SER A 20 13.69 -0.45 -49.35
N CYS A 21 13.57 0.86 -49.31
CA CYS A 21 13.25 1.56 -48.07
C CYS A 21 11.86 1.06 -47.61
N THR A 22 11.83 0.00 -46.84
CA THR A 22 10.64 -0.36 -46.09
C THR A 22 10.48 0.73 -45.00
N SER A 23 9.71 1.78 -45.33
CA SER A 23 9.16 2.65 -44.29
C SER A 23 8.46 1.73 -43.30
N LYS A 24 8.79 1.85 -41.98
CA LYS A 24 7.98 1.19 -40.96
C LYS A 24 6.50 1.50 -41.27
N PRO A 25 5.61 0.50 -41.26
CA PRO A 25 4.19 0.75 -41.49
C PRO A 25 3.72 1.80 -40.48
N SER A 26 2.89 2.75 -40.93
CA SER A 26 2.29 3.74 -40.04
C SER A 26 1.42 3.01 -39.03
N ILE A 27 1.60 3.34 -37.75
CA ILE A 27 0.81 2.78 -36.66
C ILE A 27 -0.61 3.37 -36.74
N ASP A 28 -1.65 2.55 -36.53
CA ASP A 28 -3.03 3.02 -36.49
C ASP A 28 -3.25 3.84 -35.20
N PRO A 29 -3.62 5.12 -35.28
CA PRO A 29 -3.87 5.96 -34.10
C PRO A 29 -4.98 5.42 -33.18
N LYS A 30 -5.91 4.61 -33.71
CA LYS A 30 -6.93 3.95 -32.88
C LYS A 30 -6.32 2.91 -31.97
N ILE A 31 -5.32 2.18 -32.42
CA ILE A 31 -4.62 1.18 -31.59
C ILE A 31 -3.80 1.89 -30.52
N GLU A 32 -3.12 3.00 -30.86
CA GLU A 32 -2.41 3.81 -29.87
C GLU A 32 -3.35 4.32 -28.77
N ALA A 33 -4.54 4.84 -29.13
CA ALA A 33 -5.54 5.27 -28.17
C ALA A 33 -6.05 4.14 -27.27
N LEU A 34 -6.27 2.92 -27.81
CA LEU A 34 -6.65 1.76 -27.01
C LEU A 34 -5.55 1.36 -26.03
N VAL A 35 -4.31 1.32 -26.49
CA VAL A 35 -3.14 0.98 -25.65
C VAL A 35 -2.96 2.02 -24.53
N ALA A 36 -3.06 3.30 -24.84
CA ALA A 36 -2.92 4.36 -23.84
C ALA A 36 -3.94 4.26 -22.70
N GLN A 37 -5.18 3.86 -23.00
CA GLN A 37 -6.22 3.61 -21.99
C GLN A 37 -5.88 2.48 -21.01
N LYS A 38 -4.93 1.62 -21.34
CA LYS A 38 -4.45 0.51 -20.49
C LYS A 38 -3.25 0.90 -19.62
N LEU A 39 -2.79 2.15 -19.66
CA LEU A 39 -1.67 2.63 -18.84
C LEU A 39 -2.16 3.53 -17.70
N MET A 40 -1.67 3.28 -16.49
CA MET A 40 -1.86 4.11 -15.32
C MET A 40 -0.51 4.60 -14.83
N LEU A 41 -0.31 5.92 -14.82
CA LEU A 41 0.98 6.55 -14.57
C LEU A 41 1.09 7.07 -13.13
N ASP A 42 2.32 7.17 -12.66
CA ASP A 42 2.74 7.89 -11.48
C ASP A 42 3.26 9.28 -11.86
N ILE A 43 2.78 10.30 -11.14
CA ILE A 43 3.25 11.68 -11.25
C ILE A 43 3.76 12.19 -9.90
N ARG A 44 4.36 11.33 -9.07
CA ARG A 44 4.80 11.68 -7.70
C ARG A 44 5.70 12.91 -7.68
N TYR A 45 6.69 12.94 -8.58
CA TYR A 45 7.66 14.02 -8.73
C TYR A 45 7.74 14.46 -10.19
N PHE A 46 7.93 15.75 -10.41
CA PHE A 46 8.21 16.32 -11.72
C PHE A 46 8.96 17.64 -11.58
N CYS A 47 10.05 17.83 -12.33
CA CYS A 47 10.89 19.02 -12.24
C CYS A 47 11.61 19.32 -13.55
N ASP A 48 12.18 20.52 -13.64
CA ASP A 48 13.12 20.85 -14.70
C ASP A 48 14.44 20.08 -14.49
N GLU A 49 15.17 19.82 -15.59
CA GLU A 49 16.43 19.06 -15.53
C GLU A 49 17.51 19.72 -14.65
N ASN A 50 17.50 21.05 -14.57
CA ASN A 50 18.42 21.81 -13.72
C ASN A 50 18.07 21.72 -12.21
N GLU A 51 16.93 21.16 -11.87
CA GLU A 51 16.47 20.93 -10.49
C GLU A 51 16.74 19.49 -10.01
N LEU A 52 17.29 18.64 -10.87
CA LEU A 52 17.68 17.29 -10.49
C LEU A 52 18.75 17.34 -9.39
N ASP A 53 18.62 16.46 -8.38
CA ASP A 53 19.62 16.32 -7.34
C ASP A 53 21.00 16.02 -7.96
N ALA A 54 22.00 16.82 -7.64
CA ALA A 54 23.32 16.77 -8.26
C ALA A 54 24.04 15.42 -8.06
N THR A 55 23.72 14.69 -7.00
CA THR A 55 24.37 13.42 -6.62
C THR A 55 23.62 12.22 -7.18
N THR A 56 22.29 12.19 -7.00
CA THR A 56 21.45 11.04 -7.35
C THR A 56 20.81 11.15 -8.73
N GLN A 57 20.86 12.34 -9.36
CA GLN A 57 20.17 12.67 -10.60
C GLN A 57 18.65 12.39 -10.53
N ARG A 58 18.06 12.52 -9.34
CA ARG A 58 16.64 12.30 -9.11
C ARG A 58 15.90 13.62 -9.00
N CYS A 59 14.69 13.65 -9.57
CA CYS A 59 13.72 14.70 -9.28
C CYS A 59 13.07 14.40 -7.92
N THR A 60 13.06 15.38 -7.03
CA THR A 60 12.43 15.30 -5.71
C THR A 60 11.36 16.37 -5.48
N THR A 61 11.03 17.14 -6.51
CA THR A 61 9.98 18.17 -6.46
C THR A 61 8.60 17.53 -6.58
N PRO A 62 7.77 17.49 -5.51
CA PRO A 62 6.48 16.81 -5.53
C PRO A 62 5.49 17.55 -6.43
N VAL A 63 4.68 16.82 -7.18
CA VAL A 63 3.57 17.37 -7.97
C VAL A 63 2.37 17.63 -7.05
N THR A 64 2.30 18.83 -6.51
CA THR A 64 1.15 19.31 -5.72
C THR A 64 0.20 20.20 -6.53
N THR A 65 0.68 20.67 -7.69
CA THR A 65 -0.08 21.40 -8.72
C THR A 65 0.30 20.77 -10.05
N LEU A 66 -0.66 20.55 -10.95
CA LEU A 66 -0.39 19.90 -12.23
C LEU A 66 0.42 20.81 -13.16
N PRO A 67 1.69 20.50 -13.50
CA PRO A 67 2.50 21.24 -14.46
C PRO A 67 1.90 21.20 -15.87
N ASP A 68 2.15 22.24 -16.67
CA ASP A 68 1.61 22.31 -18.03
C ASP A 68 2.10 21.17 -18.93
N ASP A 69 3.37 20.76 -18.82
CA ASP A 69 3.91 19.61 -19.57
C ASP A 69 3.16 18.31 -19.27
N LEU A 70 2.83 18.05 -18.00
CA LEU A 70 2.05 16.87 -17.61
C LEU A 70 0.60 16.99 -18.05
N LYS A 71 0.03 18.19 -18.03
CA LYS A 71 -1.31 18.47 -18.52
C LYS A 71 -1.41 18.21 -20.02
N GLU A 72 -0.45 18.70 -20.81
CA GLU A 72 -0.36 18.43 -22.25
C GLU A 72 -0.12 16.95 -22.53
N MET A 73 0.76 16.30 -21.77
CA MET A 73 1.01 14.85 -21.89
C MET A 73 -0.29 14.05 -21.73
N ILE A 74 -1.08 14.32 -20.69
CA ILE A 74 -2.37 13.64 -20.45
C ILE A 74 -3.35 13.90 -21.60
N ALA A 75 -3.46 15.15 -22.06
CA ALA A 75 -4.34 15.53 -23.15
C ALA A 75 -3.95 14.88 -24.48
N ASP A 76 -2.65 14.77 -24.76
CA ASP A 76 -2.13 14.25 -26.03
C ASP A 76 -2.19 12.71 -26.09
N THR A 77 -1.88 12.04 -24.97
CA THR A 77 -1.72 10.58 -24.96
C THR A 77 -2.99 9.82 -24.65
N GLY A 78 -3.90 10.39 -23.88
CA GLY A 78 -5.12 9.73 -23.45
C GLY A 78 -4.87 8.52 -22.55
N VAL A 79 -3.87 8.58 -21.64
CA VAL A 79 -3.62 7.53 -20.63
C VAL A 79 -4.85 7.25 -19.78
N GLY A 80 -5.03 6.00 -19.35
CA GLY A 80 -6.25 5.53 -18.69
C GLY A 80 -6.41 5.99 -17.25
N GLY A 81 -5.31 6.27 -16.54
CA GLY A 81 -5.36 6.64 -15.13
C GLY A 81 -4.07 7.22 -14.58
N ILE A 82 -4.17 7.75 -13.36
CA ILE A 82 -3.06 8.31 -12.57
C ILE A 82 -3.17 7.76 -11.14
N ILE A 83 -2.03 7.36 -10.56
CA ILE A 83 -1.91 7.08 -9.12
C ILE A 83 -1.25 8.25 -8.41
N LEU A 84 -1.79 8.62 -7.24
CA LEU A 84 -1.24 9.67 -6.37
C LEU A 84 -0.68 9.05 -5.07
N PHE A 85 0.39 9.65 -4.58
CA PHE A 85 1.10 9.25 -3.36
C PHE A 85 1.07 10.37 -2.32
N ALA A 86 1.50 10.08 -1.10
CA ALA A 86 1.50 11.06 0.00
C ALA A 86 2.21 12.37 -0.36
N ASN A 87 3.27 12.30 -1.17
CA ASN A 87 4.02 13.47 -1.64
C ASN A 87 3.17 14.45 -2.49
N ASN A 88 2.10 13.94 -3.14
CA ASN A 88 1.19 14.76 -3.94
C ASN A 88 0.09 15.44 -3.09
N LEU A 89 -0.06 15.07 -1.80
CA LEU A 89 -1.24 15.38 -1.00
C LEU A 89 -0.85 16.24 0.20
N VAL A 90 -1.27 17.51 0.20
CA VAL A 90 -0.87 18.50 1.21
C VAL A 90 -2.04 18.89 2.10
N ASP A 91 -3.12 19.38 1.49
CA ASP A 91 -4.33 19.83 2.17
C ASP A 91 -5.57 19.59 1.30
N THR A 92 -6.74 19.75 1.91
CA THR A 92 -8.03 19.48 1.26
C THR A 92 -8.24 20.29 -0.03
N GLU A 93 -7.92 21.57 -0.01
CA GLU A 93 -8.13 22.45 -1.17
C GLU A 93 -7.19 22.10 -2.32
N GLN A 94 -5.93 21.83 -1.99
CA GLN A 94 -4.90 21.41 -2.95
C GLN A 94 -5.30 20.09 -3.62
N MET A 95 -5.71 19.07 -2.86
CA MET A 95 -6.12 17.76 -3.40
C MET A 95 -7.32 17.88 -4.33
N LEU A 96 -8.34 18.65 -3.94
CA LEU A 96 -9.51 18.91 -4.78
C LEU A 96 -9.13 19.59 -6.09
N ARG A 97 -8.17 20.54 -6.06
CA ARG A 97 -7.67 21.23 -7.25
C ARG A 97 -6.91 20.26 -8.15
N LEU A 98 -5.94 19.52 -7.62
CA LEU A 98 -5.12 18.59 -8.38
C LEU A 98 -5.98 17.54 -9.10
N ASN A 99 -6.91 16.90 -8.40
CA ASN A 99 -7.78 15.87 -8.98
C ASN A 99 -8.71 16.44 -10.07
N ARG A 100 -9.21 17.66 -9.88
CA ARG A 100 -10.01 18.36 -10.91
C ARG A 100 -9.17 18.72 -12.13
N ASP A 101 -7.94 19.21 -11.92
CA ASP A 101 -7.05 19.61 -13.02
C ASP A 101 -6.62 18.39 -13.84
N LEU A 102 -6.40 17.22 -13.21
CA LEU A 102 -6.16 15.95 -13.88
C LEU A 102 -7.35 15.55 -14.78
N GLN A 103 -8.57 15.59 -14.26
CA GLN A 103 -9.77 15.29 -15.05
C GLN A 103 -9.97 16.29 -16.20
N ALA A 104 -9.71 17.57 -15.95
CA ALA A 104 -9.80 18.63 -16.98
C ALA A 104 -8.76 18.41 -18.09
N ALA A 105 -7.54 17.98 -17.76
CA ALA A 105 -6.50 17.65 -18.74
C ALA A 105 -6.96 16.52 -19.67
N SER A 106 -7.49 15.42 -19.14
CA SER A 106 -8.03 14.33 -19.94
C SER A 106 -9.19 14.78 -20.83
N ALA A 107 -10.12 15.54 -20.28
CA ALA A 107 -11.28 16.05 -21.02
C ALA A 107 -10.87 17.02 -22.15
N SER A 108 -9.81 17.83 -21.98
CA SER A 108 -9.32 18.74 -23.00
C SER A 108 -8.77 18.00 -24.24
N GLY A 109 -8.24 16.79 -24.07
CA GLY A 109 -7.85 15.89 -25.17
C GLY A 109 -9.02 15.11 -25.79
N GLY A 110 -10.24 15.27 -25.28
CA GLY A 110 -11.42 14.51 -25.74
C GLY A 110 -11.46 13.06 -25.23
N HIS A 111 -10.72 12.72 -24.19
CA HIS A 111 -10.62 11.37 -23.64
C HIS A 111 -11.67 11.12 -22.56
N SER A 112 -11.87 9.81 -22.25
CA SER A 112 -12.73 9.39 -21.14
C SER A 112 -12.11 9.83 -19.78
N PRO A 113 -12.92 9.96 -18.72
CA PRO A 113 -12.40 10.33 -17.40
C PRO A 113 -11.26 9.42 -16.95
N LEU A 114 -10.28 10.00 -16.21
CA LEU A 114 -9.19 9.24 -15.62
C LEU A 114 -9.66 8.39 -14.45
N LEU A 115 -9.10 7.19 -14.32
CA LEU A 115 -9.02 6.52 -13.05
C LEU A 115 -7.99 7.25 -12.19
N ILE A 116 -8.42 7.88 -11.10
CA ILE A 116 -7.52 8.53 -10.14
C ILE A 116 -7.47 7.65 -8.90
N SER A 117 -6.33 7.03 -8.68
CA SER A 117 -6.15 5.98 -7.67
C SER A 117 -5.22 6.39 -6.54
N ILE A 118 -5.34 5.66 -5.43
CA ILE A 118 -4.56 5.85 -4.22
C ILE A 118 -4.45 4.51 -3.47
N ASP A 119 -3.41 4.34 -2.64
CA ASP A 119 -3.31 3.30 -1.61
C ASP A 119 -3.77 3.85 -0.27
N GLN A 120 -5.03 3.71 0.05
CA GLN A 120 -5.60 4.12 1.35
C GLN A 120 -6.19 2.89 2.04
N GLU A 121 -5.30 1.99 2.51
CA GLU A 121 -5.70 0.73 3.17
C GLU A 121 -6.19 0.95 4.61
N GLY A 122 -5.76 2.05 5.22
CA GLY A 122 -5.79 2.24 6.66
C GLY A 122 -4.53 1.65 7.32
N GLY A 123 -4.43 1.76 8.65
CA GLY A 123 -3.24 1.28 9.37
C GLY A 123 -1.97 1.98 8.92
N ARG A 124 -1.03 1.23 8.35
CA ARG A 124 0.29 1.75 7.96
C ARG A 124 0.38 2.19 6.51
N VAL A 125 -0.55 1.75 5.68
CA VAL A 125 -0.59 2.15 4.26
C VAL A 125 -1.68 3.20 4.08
N VAL A 126 -1.30 4.45 4.27
CA VAL A 126 -2.14 5.63 4.14
C VAL A 126 -1.38 6.73 3.40
N ARG A 127 -2.06 7.48 2.53
CA ARG A 127 -1.45 8.55 1.73
C ARG A 127 -2.02 9.92 2.06
N ILE A 128 -3.31 9.99 2.44
CA ILE A 128 -3.90 11.24 2.89
C ILE A 128 -3.32 11.58 4.27
N PRO A 129 -2.91 12.86 4.50
CA PRO A 129 -2.40 13.27 5.81
C PRO A 129 -3.38 12.94 6.95
N GLN A 130 -2.89 12.28 7.99
CA GLN A 130 -3.71 11.75 9.08
C GLN A 130 -4.35 12.82 9.98
N ASN A 131 -3.90 14.07 9.87
CA ASN A 131 -4.49 15.20 10.58
C ASN A 131 -5.74 15.77 9.89
N ILE A 132 -6.07 15.31 8.69
CA ILE A 132 -7.23 15.76 7.91
C ILE A 132 -8.16 14.63 7.48
N SER A 133 -7.78 13.38 7.71
CA SER A 133 -8.58 12.19 7.40
C SER A 133 -8.65 11.24 8.60
N THR A 134 -9.60 10.31 8.56
CA THR A 134 -9.74 9.28 9.60
C THR A 134 -8.61 8.24 9.47
N ALA A 135 -7.86 8.03 10.55
CA ALA A 135 -6.66 7.18 10.58
C ALA A 135 -6.91 5.84 11.27
N PHE A 136 -7.64 4.94 10.62
CA PHE A 136 -7.96 3.61 11.15
C PHE A 136 -6.73 2.81 11.56
N SER A 137 -6.91 1.93 12.56
CA SER A 137 -5.85 1.03 13.06
C SER A 137 -5.39 -0.02 12.05
N GLY A 138 -6.16 -0.29 11.00
CA GLY A 138 -5.82 -1.18 9.89
C GLY A 138 -6.45 -2.57 9.98
N ASN A 139 -6.17 -3.39 8.95
CA ASN A 139 -6.92 -4.64 8.73
C ASN A 139 -6.72 -5.67 9.85
N MET A 140 -5.50 -5.84 10.38
CA MET A 140 -5.29 -6.81 11.46
C MET A 140 -5.99 -6.41 12.76
N ALA A 141 -6.12 -5.11 13.03
CA ALA A 141 -6.95 -4.62 14.13
C ALA A 141 -8.45 -4.93 13.89
N ILE A 142 -8.92 -4.80 12.64
CA ILE A 142 -10.28 -5.21 12.27
C ILE A 142 -10.44 -6.72 12.46
N GLY A 143 -9.46 -7.53 12.04
CA GLY A 143 -9.44 -8.98 12.26
C GLY A 143 -9.55 -9.36 13.74
N ALA A 144 -8.88 -8.61 14.62
CA ALA A 144 -8.93 -8.84 16.06
C ALA A 144 -10.33 -8.61 16.66
N THR A 145 -11.21 -7.88 15.99
CA THR A 145 -12.60 -7.65 16.44
C THR A 145 -13.59 -8.68 15.91
N TYR A 146 -13.17 -9.56 14.98
CA TYR A 146 -14.09 -10.43 14.24
C TYR A 146 -14.92 -11.36 15.14
N ALA A 147 -14.31 -11.94 16.17
CA ALA A 147 -14.98 -12.89 17.04
C ALA A 147 -16.24 -12.32 17.74
N GLU A 148 -16.23 -11.04 18.10
CA GLU A 148 -17.36 -10.38 18.79
C GLU A 148 -18.24 -9.55 17.84
N HIS A 149 -17.64 -9.00 16.76
CA HIS A 149 -18.29 -8.00 15.91
C HIS A 149 -18.49 -8.45 14.45
N GLY A 150 -18.04 -9.65 14.06
CA GLY A 150 -18.12 -10.13 12.69
C GLY A 150 -17.50 -9.13 11.71
N THR A 151 -18.24 -8.80 10.66
CA THR A 151 -17.77 -7.88 9.60
C THR A 151 -18.02 -6.40 9.88
N HIS A 152 -18.55 -6.05 11.07
CA HIS A 152 -19.01 -4.69 11.41
C HIS A 152 -17.94 -3.62 11.14
N PHE A 153 -16.74 -3.78 11.70
CA PHE A 153 -15.67 -2.77 11.55
C PHE A 153 -15.05 -2.75 10.15
N ALA A 154 -15.05 -3.87 9.42
CA ALA A 154 -14.65 -3.88 8.01
C ALA A 154 -15.62 -3.06 7.15
N THR A 155 -16.92 -3.22 7.38
CA THR A 155 -17.96 -2.42 6.70
C THR A 155 -17.81 -0.93 7.02
N LEU A 156 -17.71 -0.57 8.29
CA LEU A 156 -17.61 0.83 8.71
C LEU A 156 -16.32 1.51 8.21
N SER A 157 -15.19 0.83 8.28
CA SER A 157 -13.92 1.39 7.79
C SER A 157 -13.95 1.59 6.27
N GLY A 158 -14.48 0.61 5.51
CA GLY A 158 -14.67 0.74 4.06
C GLY A 158 -15.60 1.89 3.69
N ASP A 159 -16.71 2.07 4.41
CA ASP A 159 -17.67 3.16 4.21
C ASP A 159 -17.03 4.53 4.44
N VAL A 160 -16.31 4.71 5.54
CA VAL A 160 -15.65 5.98 5.89
C VAL A 160 -14.53 6.32 4.92
N ILE A 161 -13.62 5.37 4.66
CA ILE A 161 -12.50 5.58 3.71
C ILE A 161 -13.05 5.99 2.34
N ALA A 162 -14.07 5.30 1.84
CA ALA A 162 -14.63 5.62 0.54
C ALA A 162 -15.33 6.99 0.50
N LYS A 163 -16.06 7.39 1.53
CA LYS A 163 -16.67 8.72 1.62
C LYS A 163 -15.63 9.82 1.61
N GLU A 164 -14.52 9.63 2.33
CA GLU A 164 -13.44 10.60 2.39
C GLU A 164 -12.67 10.68 1.07
N LEU A 165 -12.43 9.55 0.40
CA LEU A 165 -11.81 9.53 -0.94
C LEU A 165 -12.71 10.18 -2.01
N ALA A 166 -14.00 9.83 -2.01
CA ALA A 166 -14.95 10.34 -3.02
C ALA A 166 -15.09 11.86 -2.99
N VAL A 167 -15.11 12.47 -1.79
CA VAL A 167 -15.22 13.93 -1.69
C VAL A 167 -13.96 14.66 -2.13
N LEU A 168 -12.80 14.00 -2.11
CA LEU A 168 -11.54 14.53 -2.61
C LEU A 168 -11.36 14.34 -4.12
N GLY A 169 -12.23 13.55 -4.77
CA GLY A 169 -12.20 13.32 -6.21
C GLY A 169 -11.42 12.08 -6.65
N PHE A 170 -11.00 11.22 -5.73
CA PHE A 170 -10.54 9.88 -6.05
C PHE A 170 -11.70 8.98 -6.50
N ASN A 171 -11.43 8.00 -7.34
CA ASN A 171 -12.41 7.02 -7.79
C ASN A 171 -11.94 5.57 -7.74
N VAL A 172 -10.67 5.34 -7.40
CA VAL A 172 -10.09 4.00 -7.18
C VAL A 172 -9.31 4.00 -5.87
N ASN A 173 -9.51 2.97 -5.06
CA ASN A 173 -8.66 2.65 -3.92
C ASN A 173 -8.03 1.27 -4.09
N PHE A 174 -6.71 1.18 -4.05
CA PHE A 174 -5.99 -0.10 -4.07
C PHE A 174 -6.04 -0.76 -2.68
N ALA A 175 -7.24 -1.13 -2.29
CA ALA A 175 -7.62 -1.81 -1.04
C ALA A 175 -8.93 -2.59 -1.27
N PRO A 176 -9.20 -3.61 -0.40
CA PRO A 176 -8.38 -4.11 0.68
C PRO A 176 -7.30 -5.13 0.24
N SER A 177 -6.26 -5.30 1.09
CA SER A 177 -5.44 -6.50 1.03
C SER A 177 -6.24 -7.67 1.59
N VAL A 178 -6.39 -8.72 0.78
CA VAL A 178 -7.02 -9.98 1.16
C VAL A 178 -6.01 -11.13 1.19
N ASP A 179 -4.74 -10.79 1.33
CA ASP A 179 -3.66 -11.74 1.56
C ASP A 179 -3.82 -12.42 2.92
N VAL A 180 -3.72 -13.75 2.97
CA VAL A 180 -3.84 -14.53 4.20
C VAL A 180 -2.46 -14.66 4.84
N ASN A 181 -2.22 -14.02 6.00
CA ASN A 181 -0.89 -13.92 6.60
C ASN A 181 -0.50 -15.20 7.36
N VAL A 182 -0.13 -16.24 6.64
CA VAL A 182 0.28 -17.54 7.23
C VAL A 182 1.77 -17.64 7.54
N ASN A 183 2.58 -16.67 7.12
CA ASN A 183 4.01 -16.62 7.39
C ASN A 183 4.31 -15.52 8.43
N PRO A 184 4.75 -15.88 9.66
CA PRO A 184 5.15 -14.89 10.67
C PRO A 184 6.30 -13.97 10.24
N GLU A 185 7.18 -14.43 9.34
CA GLU A 185 8.33 -13.69 8.83
C GLU A 185 8.00 -12.84 7.60
N ASN A 186 6.73 -12.77 7.19
CA ASN A 186 6.32 -11.97 6.03
C ASN A 186 6.65 -10.48 6.24
N PRO A 187 7.54 -9.88 5.42
CA PRO A 187 8.00 -8.51 5.64
C PRO A 187 7.06 -7.45 5.09
N VAL A 188 6.13 -7.80 4.19
CA VAL A 188 5.36 -6.83 3.41
C VAL A 188 3.87 -6.83 3.74
N ILE A 189 3.26 -7.97 4.01
CA ILE A 189 1.82 -8.09 4.31
C ILE A 189 1.58 -7.84 5.79
N ASN A 190 1.95 -8.77 6.67
CA ASN A 190 1.91 -8.55 8.11
C ASN A 190 0.58 -7.94 8.58
N VAL A 191 0.60 -6.78 9.30
CA VAL A 191 -0.61 -6.09 9.80
C VAL A 191 -1.54 -5.54 8.70
N ARG A 192 -1.14 -5.59 7.43
CA ARG A 192 -2.01 -5.24 6.30
C ARG A 192 -3.05 -6.31 5.99
N SER A 193 -2.82 -7.57 6.42
CA SER A 193 -3.80 -8.65 6.38
C SER A 193 -4.80 -8.54 7.53
N PHE A 194 -6.01 -9.08 7.34
CA PHE A 194 -6.99 -9.26 8.42
C PHE A 194 -6.60 -10.39 9.40
N GLY A 195 -5.75 -11.34 8.99
CA GLY A 195 -5.29 -12.45 9.81
C GLY A 195 -4.79 -13.65 9.02
N GLU A 196 -4.75 -14.82 9.68
CA GLU A 196 -4.27 -16.06 9.08
C GLU A 196 -5.38 -17.06 8.68
N ASP A 197 -6.63 -16.81 9.07
CA ASP A 197 -7.77 -17.64 8.69
C ASP A 197 -8.35 -17.19 7.34
N PRO A 198 -8.30 -18.03 6.29
CA PRO A 198 -8.76 -17.66 4.94
C PRO A 198 -10.24 -17.25 4.88
N GLN A 199 -11.10 -17.87 5.71
CA GLN A 199 -12.53 -17.55 5.73
C GLN A 199 -12.78 -16.18 6.36
N VAL A 200 -12.11 -15.87 7.47
CA VAL A 200 -12.20 -14.56 8.13
C VAL A 200 -11.69 -13.46 7.21
N VAL A 201 -10.55 -13.69 6.55
CA VAL A 201 -9.99 -12.74 5.56
C VAL A 201 -10.96 -12.52 4.40
N ALA A 202 -11.59 -13.58 3.91
CA ALA A 202 -12.56 -13.52 2.82
C ALA A 202 -13.81 -12.69 3.19
N GLU A 203 -14.38 -12.93 4.36
CA GLU A 203 -15.59 -12.23 4.82
C GLU A 203 -15.33 -10.75 5.11
N LEU A 204 -14.21 -10.44 5.79
CA LEU A 204 -13.82 -9.06 6.10
C LEU A 204 -13.44 -8.30 4.83
N GLY A 205 -12.68 -8.93 3.92
CA GLY A 205 -12.30 -8.34 2.64
C GLY A 205 -13.51 -8.03 1.76
N LEU A 206 -14.46 -8.96 1.66
CA LEU A 206 -15.71 -8.74 0.92
C LEU A 206 -16.52 -7.58 1.51
N ALA A 207 -16.70 -7.54 2.82
CA ALA A 207 -17.46 -6.50 3.50
C ALA A 207 -16.87 -5.10 3.29
N GLN A 208 -15.54 -4.98 3.43
CA GLN A 208 -14.84 -3.72 3.22
C GLN A 208 -14.90 -3.26 1.75
N MET A 209 -14.67 -4.18 0.81
CA MET A 209 -14.80 -3.93 -0.64
C MET A 209 -16.21 -3.44 -1.00
N GLN A 210 -17.24 -4.15 -0.56
CA GLN A 210 -18.63 -3.79 -0.86
C GLN A 210 -18.99 -2.40 -0.31
N ALA A 211 -18.56 -2.08 0.90
CA ALA A 211 -18.79 -0.75 1.51
C ALA A 211 -18.10 0.36 0.69
N MET A 212 -16.87 0.12 0.20
CA MET A 212 -16.19 1.08 -0.69
C MET A 212 -16.95 1.27 -1.99
N GLN A 213 -17.36 0.20 -2.65
CA GLN A 213 -18.03 0.26 -3.94
C GLN A 213 -19.43 0.88 -3.85
N GLN A 214 -20.16 0.67 -2.77
CA GLN A 214 -21.43 1.34 -2.50
C GLN A 214 -21.33 2.87 -2.36
N ASN A 215 -20.15 3.38 -2.01
CA ASN A 215 -19.84 4.80 -1.93
C ASN A 215 -19.16 5.36 -3.19
N GLY A 216 -19.17 4.60 -4.30
CA GLY A 216 -18.66 5.05 -5.59
C GLY A 216 -17.14 4.98 -5.75
N ILE A 217 -16.42 4.25 -4.88
CA ILE A 217 -14.99 4.00 -5.00
C ILE A 217 -14.76 2.58 -5.51
N ILE A 218 -14.07 2.45 -6.64
CA ILE A 218 -13.62 1.16 -7.15
C ILE A 218 -12.59 0.59 -6.17
N ALA A 219 -12.94 -0.54 -5.54
CA ALA A 219 -12.02 -1.27 -4.68
C ALA A 219 -11.19 -2.25 -5.51
N ALA A 220 -9.90 -2.38 -5.20
CA ALA A 220 -9.03 -3.37 -5.81
C ALA A 220 -8.57 -4.40 -4.76
N LEU A 221 -9.08 -5.64 -4.86
CA LEU A 221 -8.60 -6.74 -4.02
C LEU A 221 -7.17 -7.11 -4.39
N LYS A 222 -6.28 -7.28 -3.41
CA LYS A 222 -4.85 -7.51 -3.63
C LYS A 222 -4.24 -8.44 -2.59
N HIS A 223 -3.16 -9.16 -2.96
CA HIS A 223 -2.41 -9.17 -4.21
C HIS A 223 -2.51 -10.56 -4.84
N PHE A 224 -3.28 -10.69 -5.91
CA PHE A 224 -3.57 -12.00 -6.55
C PHE A 224 -2.30 -12.66 -7.13
N PRO A 225 -2.06 -13.98 -6.91
CA PRO A 225 -2.96 -14.99 -6.29
C PRO A 225 -2.87 -15.09 -4.76
N GLY A 226 -2.03 -14.33 -4.09
CA GLY A 226 -1.84 -14.24 -2.64
C GLY A 226 -0.39 -13.93 -2.29
N HIS A 227 -0.16 -13.00 -1.36
CA HIS A 227 1.18 -12.55 -0.93
C HIS A 227 1.49 -12.94 0.54
N GLY A 228 0.58 -13.68 1.19
CA GLY A 228 0.64 -13.90 2.64
C GLY A 228 1.72 -14.86 3.14
N ASP A 229 2.28 -15.74 2.28
CA ASP A 229 3.35 -16.69 2.65
C ASP A 229 4.73 -16.33 2.08
N THR A 230 4.92 -15.10 1.61
CA THR A 230 6.23 -14.71 1.09
C THR A 230 7.20 -14.33 2.21
N SER A 231 8.49 -14.68 2.04
CA SER A 231 9.59 -14.27 2.92
C SER A 231 10.44 -13.13 2.34
N THR A 232 10.13 -12.71 1.13
CA THR A 232 10.84 -11.63 0.40
C THR A 232 9.83 -10.54 0.03
N ASP A 233 10.21 -9.28 0.21
CA ASP A 233 9.44 -8.14 -0.25
C ASP A 233 9.65 -7.96 -1.77
N SER A 234 8.55 -7.94 -2.54
CA SER A 234 8.56 -7.74 -3.99
C SER A 234 9.16 -6.39 -4.44
N HIS A 235 9.25 -5.40 -3.53
CA HIS A 235 9.99 -4.17 -3.77
C HIS A 235 11.51 -4.36 -3.77
N SER A 236 12.02 -5.45 -3.20
CA SER A 236 13.45 -5.73 -3.09
C SER A 236 13.93 -6.93 -3.92
N GLY A 237 13.03 -7.80 -4.35
CA GLY A 237 13.34 -9.01 -5.13
C GLY A 237 12.08 -9.72 -5.61
N LEU A 238 12.24 -10.87 -6.29
CA LEU A 238 11.13 -11.67 -6.80
C LEU A 238 10.76 -12.77 -5.78
N PRO A 239 9.61 -12.63 -5.06
CA PRO A 239 9.18 -13.59 -4.06
C PRO A 239 8.74 -14.93 -4.68
N LEU A 240 8.83 -16.00 -3.90
CA LEU A 240 8.43 -17.35 -4.27
C LEU A 240 7.46 -17.91 -3.22
N VAL A 241 6.35 -18.51 -3.68
CA VAL A 241 5.42 -19.29 -2.84
C VAL A 241 5.42 -20.75 -3.33
N GLU A 242 5.85 -21.66 -2.46
CA GLU A 242 6.00 -23.08 -2.77
C GLU A 242 4.81 -23.95 -2.29
N HIS A 243 3.63 -23.34 -2.15
CA HIS A 243 2.42 -24.09 -1.81
C HIS A 243 2.04 -25.07 -2.92
N ASP A 244 1.51 -26.24 -2.53
CA ASP A 244 0.85 -27.14 -3.46
C ASP A 244 -0.53 -26.59 -3.89
N LEU A 245 -1.10 -27.17 -4.96
CA LEU A 245 -2.39 -26.72 -5.50
C LEU A 245 -3.55 -26.78 -4.48
N HIS A 246 -3.50 -27.71 -3.53
CA HIS A 246 -4.52 -27.84 -2.50
C HIS A 246 -4.44 -26.64 -1.54
N LYS A 247 -3.25 -26.33 -1.05
CA LYS A 247 -3.03 -25.20 -0.15
C LYS A 247 -3.30 -23.86 -0.84
N ILE A 248 -2.85 -23.70 -2.11
CA ILE A 248 -3.16 -22.51 -2.91
C ILE A 248 -4.66 -22.26 -2.97
N LYS A 249 -5.46 -23.28 -3.29
CA LYS A 249 -6.92 -23.14 -3.37
C LYS A 249 -7.58 -22.87 -2.03
N ALA A 250 -7.10 -23.54 -0.96
CA ALA A 250 -7.70 -23.45 0.36
C ALA A 250 -7.31 -22.17 1.12
N VAL A 251 -6.16 -21.58 0.81
CA VAL A 251 -5.60 -20.43 1.53
C VAL A 251 -5.49 -19.22 0.62
N ASP A 252 -4.60 -19.28 -0.39
CA ASP A 252 -4.21 -18.09 -1.15
C ASP A 252 -5.36 -17.55 -2.02
N LEU A 253 -6.04 -18.44 -2.76
CA LEU A 253 -7.14 -18.07 -3.67
C LEU A 253 -8.50 -17.93 -2.97
N ALA A 254 -8.66 -18.48 -1.77
CA ALA A 254 -9.95 -18.55 -1.08
C ALA A 254 -10.63 -17.18 -0.92
N PRO A 255 -9.96 -16.10 -0.46
CA PRO A 255 -10.59 -14.79 -0.33
C PRO A 255 -11.02 -14.19 -1.67
N PHE A 256 -10.22 -14.38 -2.73
CA PHE A 256 -10.57 -13.89 -4.07
C PHE A 256 -11.77 -14.65 -4.64
N GLN A 257 -11.78 -16.00 -4.55
CA GLN A 257 -12.90 -16.79 -5.02
C GLN A 257 -14.19 -16.44 -4.26
N TYR A 258 -14.09 -16.28 -2.93
CA TYR A 258 -15.24 -15.90 -2.11
C TYR A 258 -15.81 -14.54 -2.53
N ALA A 259 -14.95 -13.56 -2.80
CA ALA A 259 -15.37 -12.24 -3.25
C ALA A 259 -15.99 -12.28 -4.66
N ILE A 260 -15.47 -13.10 -5.58
CA ILE A 260 -16.04 -13.30 -6.93
C ILE A 260 -17.41 -13.95 -6.85
N ASP A 261 -17.59 -14.96 -5.99
CA ASP A 261 -18.83 -15.72 -5.87
C ASP A 261 -19.95 -14.96 -5.14
N ASN A 262 -19.59 -14.08 -4.20
CA ASN A 262 -20.53 -13.41 -3.28
C ASN A 262 -20.63 -11.90 -3.46
N GLY A 263 -19.82 -11.32 -4.33
CA GLY A 263 -19.77 -9.89 -4.62
C GLY A 263 -19.57 -9.63 -6.12
N ASP A 264 -19.22 -8.42 -6.45
CA ASP A 264 -18.86 -8.01 -7.81
C ASP A 264 -17.58 -7.13 -7.71
N PRO A 265 -16.40 -7.75 -7.53
CA PRO A 265 -15.16 -6.99 -7.41
C PRO A 265 -14.91 -6.16 -8.68
N GLY A 266 -14.83 -4.84 -8.53
CA GLY A 266 -14.56 -3.94 -9.64
C GLY A 266 -13.15 -4.14 -10.22
N MET A 267 -12.18 -4.42 -9.33
CA MET A 267 -10.77 -4.57 -9.70
C MET A 267 -10.08 -5.64 -8.85
N ILE A 268 -9.14 -6.37 -9.48
CA ILE A 268 -8.18 -7.24 -8.79
C ILE A 268 -6.77 -6.82 -9.22
N MET A 269 -5.89 -6.59 -8.23
CA MET A 269 -4.49 -6.30 -8.45
C MET A 269 -3.65 -7.56 -8.35
N THR A 270 -2.78 -7.78 -9.34
CA THR A 270 -1.89 -8.94 -9.41
C THR A 270 -0.63 -8.71 -8.57
N ALA A 271 0.04 -9.80 -8.19
CA ALA A 271 1.30 -9.76 -7.47
C ALA A 271 2.50 -10.14 -8.35
N HIS A 272 3.67 -9.54 -8.07
CA HIS A 272 4.94 -9.91 -8.69
C HIS A 272 5.58 -11.09 -7.94
N ILE A 273 4.90 -12.25 -7.94
CA ILE A 273 5.24 -13.44 -7.15
C ILE A 273 5.29 -14.67 -8.06
N GLN A 274 6.24 -15.55 -7.81
CA GLN A 274 6.35 -16.84 -8.47
C GLN A 274 5.50 -17.89 -7.74
N TYR A 275 4.67 -18.61 -8.51
CA TYR A 275 3.83 -19.71 -8.05
C TYR A 275 4.05 -20.95 -8.92
N PRO A 276 5.13 -21.73 -8.70
CA PRO A 276 5.51 -22.86 -9.58
C PRO A 276 4.40 -23.91 -9.77
N ALA A 277 3.55 -24.11 -8.75
CA ALA A 277 2.44 -25.05 -8.83
C ALA A 277 1.27 -24.55 -9.73
N LEU A 278 1.17 -23.23 -9.98
CA LEU A 278 0.20 -22.64 -10.91
C LEU A 278 0.79 -22.48 -12.33
N ASP A 279 2.04 -22.01 -12.40
CA ASP A 279 2.77 -21.85 -13.66
C ASP A 279 4.28 -21.99 -13.41
N SER A 280 4.87 -23.04 -14.00
CA SER A 280 6.32 -23.28 -13.96
C SER A 280 7.06 -22.79 -15.20
N SER A 281 6.38 -22.06 -16.10
CA SER A 281 7.01 -21.46 -17.27
C SER A 281 8.12 -20.51 -16.90
N THR A 282 9.21 -20.53 -17.65
CA THR A 282 10.39 -19.69 -17.39
C THR A 282 10.59 -18.66 -18.49
N PHE A 283 11.19 -17.55 -18.12
CA PHE A 283 11.70 -16.56 -19.07
C PHE A 283 13.20 -16.33 -18.86
N THR A 284 13.82 -15.69 -19.85
CA THR A 284 15.22 -15.25 -19.73
C THR A 284 15.22 -13.78 -19.36
N ALA A 285 15.77 -13.46 -18.18
CA ALA A 285 15.91 -12.11 -17.69
C ALA A 285 16.96 -11.30 -18.48
N THR A 286 17.01 -9.98 -18.27
CA THR A 286 17.97 -9.07 -18.91
C THR A 286 19.44 -9.44 -18.65
N ASP A 287 19.74 -10.07 -17.50
CA ASP A 287 21.08 -10.57 -17.14
C ASP A 287 21.40 -11.95 -17.73
N GLY A 288 20.49 -12.56 -18.50
CA GLY A 288 20.63 -13.88 -19.11
C GLY A 288 20.24 -15.05 -18.20
N SER A 289 19.86 -14.82 -16.95
CA SER A 289 19.38 -15.86 -16.05
C SER A 289 17.98 -16.37 -16.46
N LYS A 290 17.69 -17.65 -16.15
CA LYS A 290 16.34 -18.20 -16.32
C LYS A 290 15.63 -18.23 -14.97
N THR A 291 14.44 -17.66 -14.94
CA THR A 291 13.59 -17.65 -13.74
C THR A 291 12.13 -17.94 -14.11
N ILE A 292 11.33 -18.34 -13.13
CA ILE A 292 9.89 -18.61 -13.30
C ILE A 292 9.17 -17.29 -13.53
N LEU A 293 8.14 -17.29 -14.40
CA LEU A 293 7.30 -16.13 -14.63
C LEU A 293 6.57 -15.72 -13.35
N PRO A 294 6.58 -14.42 -12.97
CA PRO A 294 5.72 -13.93 -11.90
C PRO A 294 4.26 -13.97 -12.33
N ALA A 295 3.35 -14.09 -11.36
CA ALA A 295 1.91 -14.19 -11.60
C ALA A 295 1.38 -13.05 -12.49
N THR A 296 1.85 -11.82 -12.30
CA THR A 296 1.52 -10.64 -13.12
C THR A 296 1.78 -10.84 -14.62
N MET A 297 2.68 -11.75 -15.00
CA MET A 297 3.09 -12.00 -16.39
C MET A 297 2.68 -13.38 -16.91
N SER A 298 1.93 -14.15 -16.13
CA SER A 298 1.50 -15.51 -16.46
C SER A 298 0.09 -15.54 -17.00
N ARG A 299 -0.08 -15.96 -18.26
CA ARG A 299 -1.38 -16.19 -18.86
C ARG A 299 -2.16 -17.31 -18.15
N ALA A 300 -1.47 -18.37 -17.75
CA ALA A 300 -2.06 -19.47 -17.00
C ALA A 300 -2.71 -18.99 -15.68
N ILE A 301 -2.11 -17.99 -15.02
CA ILE A 301 -2.63 -17.44 -13.76
C ILE A 301 -3.71 -16.39 -14.02
N LEU A 302 -3.50 -15.44 -14.93
CA LEU A 302 -4.43 -14.30 -15.08
C LEU A 302 -5.60 -14.61 -16.01
N THR A 303 -5.36 -15.32 -17.11
CA THR A 303 -6.44 -15.67 -18.05
C THR A 303 -7.07 -17.00 -17.66
N ASP A 304 -6.29 -18.09 -17.67
CA ASP A 304 -6.86 -19.43 -17.57
C ASP A 304 -7.41 -19.69 -16.15
N LEU A 305 -6.72 -19.25 -15.09
CA LEU A 305 -7.20 -19.41 -13.72
C LEU A 305 -8.18 -18.29 -13.31
N LEU A 306 -7.73 -17.02 -13.26
CA LEU A 306 -8.56 -15.94 -12.69
C LEU A 306 -9.80 -15.63 -13.55
N ARG A 307 -9.63 -15.48 -14.89
CA ARG A 307 -10.77 -15.18 -15.77
C ARG A 307 -11.67 -16.37 -16.00
N ASP A 308 -11.08 -17.50 -16.47
CA ASP A 308 -11.87 -18.59 -17.02
C ASP A 308 -12.35 -19.57 -15.94
N GLN A 309 -11.47 -19.99 -15.01
CA GLN A 309 -11.83 -20.95 -13.97
C GLN A 309 -12.52 -20.30 -12.78
N MET A 310 -11.99 -19.19 -12.26
CA MET A 310 -12.58 -18.49 -11.11
C MET A 310 -13.74 -17.55 -11.50
N GLY A 311 -13.87 -17.21 -12.79
CA GLY A 311 -15.00 -16.45 -13.33
C GLY A 311 -14.94 -14.94 -13.12
N PHE A 312 -13.78 -14.35 -12.80
CA PHE A 312 -13.66 -12.91 -12.60
C PHE A 312 -13.96 -12.11 -13.88
N ARG A 313 -14.83 -11.09 -13.78
CA ARG A 313 -15.29 -10.26 -14.93
C ARG A 313 -14.84 -8.80 -14.85
N GLY A 314 -14.37 -8.35 -13.69
CA GLY A 314 -13.88 -6.97 -13.47
C GLY A 314 -12.53 -6.69 -14.14
N VAL A 315 -11.88 -5.61 -13.76
CA VAL A 315 -10.59 -5.15 -14.31
C VAL A 315 -9.42 -5.81 -13.58
N ILE A 316 -8.48 -6.41 -14.31
CA ILE A 316 -7.19 -6.86 -13.78
C ILE A 316 -6.17 -5.74 -13.95
N ILE A 317 -5.57 -5.29 -12.84
CA ILE A 317 -4.48 -4.32 -12.83
C ILE A 317 -3.21 -4.99 -12.31
N THR A 318 -2.04 -4.61 -12.82
CA THR A 318 -0.76 -5.06 -12.24
C THR A 318 -0.50 -4.38 -10.90
N ASP A 319 0.34 -4.95 -10.06
CA ASP A 319 1.11 -4.16 -9.09
C ASP A 319 2.11 -3.26 -9.84
N ALA A 320 2.77 -2.35 -9.15
CA ALA A 320 3.64 -1.33 -9.77
C ALA A 320 4.81 -1.96 -10.55
N LEU A 321 4.90 -1.72 -11.86
CA LEU A 321 5.90 -2.34 -12.73
C LEU A 321 7.32 -1.78 -12.55
N ASP A 322 7.48 -0.67 -11.82
CA ASP A 322 8.78 -0.13 -11.42
C ASP A 322 9.41 -0.84 -10.21
N MET A 323 8.67 -1.76 -9.55
CA MET A 323 9.20 -2.56 -8.45
C MET A 323 10.35 -3.46 -8.89
N ALA A 324 11.31 -3.69 -8.00
CA ALA A 324 12.53 -4.45 -8.30
C ALA A 324 12.25 -5.87 -8.81
N ALA A 325 11.17 -6.50 -8.36
CA ALA A 325 10.71 -7.81 -8.85
C ALA A 325 10.47 -7.85 -10.37
N ILE A 326 10.25 -6.72 -11.01
CA ILE A 326 10.05 -6.59 -12.46
C ILE A 326 11.17 -5.77 -13.10
N ALA A 327 11.46 -4.59 -12.56
CA ALA A 327 12.38 -3.62 -13.17
C ALA A 327 13.83 -4.16 -13.34
N HIS A 328 14.25 -5.10 -12.49
CA HIS A 328 15.57 -5.75 -12.64
C HIS A 328 15.63 -6.80 -13.76
N PHE A 329 14.47 -7.35 -14.15
CA PHE A 329 14.40 -8.49 -15.05
C PHE A 329 13.90 -8.15 -16.45
N TYR A 330 13.20 -7.03 -16.63
CA TYR A 330 12.56 -6.65 -17.87
C TYR A 330 12.82 -5.19 -18.23
N GLU A 331 12.96 -4.95 -19.54
CA GLU A 331 12.83 -3.60 -20.08
C GLU A 331 11.36 -3.12 -19.96
N PRO A 332 11.09 -1.84 -19.67
CA PRO A 332 9.74 -1.36 -19.37
C PRO A 332 8.68 -1.71 -20.43
N THR A 333 8.97 -1.48 -21.72
CA THR A 333 8.00 -1.79 -22.80
C THR A 333 7.74 -3.30 -22.90
N GLN A 334 8.77 -4.13 -22.70
CA GLN A 334 8.62 -5.59 -22.72
C GLN A 334 7.84 -6.09 -21.50
N ALA A 335 8.04 -5.49 -20.33
CA ALA A 335 7.24 -5.78 -19.14
C ALA A 335 5.75 -5.56 -19.43
N VAL A 336 5.38 -4.39 -19.92
CA VAL A 336 3.97 -4.08 -20.28
C VAL A 336 3.43 -5.04 -21.32
N LEU A 337 4.17 -5.29 -22.40
CA LEU A 337 3.76 -6.23 -23.44
C LEU A 337 3.48 -7.64 -22.89
N GLN A 338 4.35 -8.12 -22.00
CA GLN A 338 4.18 -9.42 -21.37
C GLN A 338 2.93 -9.46 -20.46
N THR A 339 2.63 -8.39 -19.70
CA THR A 339 1.42 -8.32 -18.89
C THR A 339 0.16 -8.31 -19.77
N PHE A 340 0.18 -7.64 -20.91
CA PHE A 340 -0.95 -7.68 -21.88
C PHE A 340 -1.15 -9.07 -22.45
N LYS A 341 -0.06 -9.80 -22.81
CA LYS A 341 -0.12 -11.21 -23.23
C LYS A 341 -0.69 -12.12 -22.14
N ALA A 342 -0.45 -11.81 -20.89
CA ALA A 342 -1.01 -12.53 -19.75
C ALA A 342 -2.51 -12.27 -19.53
N GLY A 343 -3.07 -11.20 -20.09
CA GLY A 343 -4.50 -10.84 -19.98
C GLY A 343 -4.80 -9.72 -19.00
N THR A 344 -3.79 -8.97 -18.57
CA THR A 344 -3.95 -7.77 -17.72
C THR A 344 -4.68 -6.67 -18.47
N ASP A 345 -5.59 -5.95 -17.80
CA ASP A 345 -6.31 -4.81 -18.37
C ASP A 345 -5.55 -3.50 -18.21
N ILE A 346 -4.93 -3.26 -17.05
CA ILE A 346 -4.19 -2.02 -16.76
C ILE A 346 -2.77 -2.34 -16.29
N ALA A 347 -1.77 -1.73 -16.92
CA ALA A 347 -0.38 -1.71 -16.46
C ALA A 347 -0.16 -0.50 -15.55
N LEU A 348 0.14 -0.72 -14.27
CA LEU A 348 0.38 0.32 -13.27
C LEU A 348 1.86 0.69 -13.25
N MET A 349 2.15 2.00 -13.29
CA MET A 349 3.49 2.58 -13.20
C MET A 349 4.50 1.93 -14.18
N PRO A 350 4.15 1.87 -15.49
CA PRO A 350 5.00 1.19 -16.47
C PRO A 350 6.30 1.95 -16.77
N LEU A 351 6.32 3.26 -16.51
CA LEU A 351 7.44 4.16 -16.76
C LEU A 351 7.35 5.37 -15.82
N ALA A 352 8.46 5.71 -15.17
CA ALA A 352 8.55 6.92 -14.37
C ALA A 352 8.67 8.16 -15.26
N ILE A 353 7.77 9.12 -15.08
CA ILE A 353 7.79 10.43 -15.75
C ILE A 353 8.22 11.47 -14.72
N ARG A 354 9.49 11.90 -14.78
CA ARG A 354 10.10 12.81 -13.78
C ARG A 354 10.50 14.16 -14.35
N THR A 355 10.69 14.23 -15.68
CA THR A 355 11.03 15.44 -16.42
C THR A 355 10.29 15.48 -17.77
N ALA A 356 10.29 16.62 -18.45
CA ALA A 356 9.72 16.76 -19.78
C ALA A 356 10.36 15.80 -20.81
N GLN A 357 11.62 15.39 -20.61
CA GLN A 357 12.31 14.44 -21.50
C GLN A 357 11.83 12.98 -21.38
N ASP A 358 11.06 12.66 -20.34
CA ASP A 358 10.46 11.34 -20.22
C ASP A 358 9.16 11.20 -21.04
N ILE A 359 8.51 12.33 -21.36
CA ILE A 359 7.27 12.34 -22.15
C ILE A 359 7.44 11.69 -23.53
N PRO A 360 8.50 11.99 -24.32
CA PRO A 360 8.77 11.27 -25.57
C PRO A 360 8.98 9.77 -25.37
N LYS A 361 9.53 9.31 -24.22
CA LYS A 361 9.70 7.88 -23.92
C LYS A 361 8.35 7.19 -23.72
N LEU A 362 7.39 7.86 -23.05
CA LEU A 362 6.02 7.37 -22.92
C LEU A 362 5.34 7.27 -24.30
N LYS A 363 5.40 8.32 -25.12
CA LYS A 363 4.83 8.30 -26.48
C LYS A 363 5.44 7.17 -27.31
N LYS A 364 6.74 6.95 -27.20
CA LYS A 364 7.42 5.83 -27.85
C LYS A 364 6.94 4.48 -27.33
N MET A 365 6.78 4.31 -26.02
CA MET A 365 6.22 3.08 -25.42
C MET A 365 4.84 2.76 -25.97
N ILE A 366 3.94 3.76 -26.03
CA ILE A 366 2.59 3.61 -26.61
C ILE A 366 2.68 3.14 -28.07
N ALA A 367 3.53 3.78 -28.87
CA ALA A 367 3.73 3.43 -30.26
C ALA A 367 4.31 2.02 -30.44
N ASP A 368 5.31 1.62 -29.65
CA ASP A 368 5.90 0.29 -29.71
C ASP A 368 4.88 -0.81 -29.32
N LEU A 369 4.07 -0.57 -28.29
CA LEU A 369 2.99 -1.48 -27.88
C LEU A 369 1.90 -1.57 -28.94
N ALA A 370 1.48 -0.44 -29.52
CA ALA A 370 0.51 -0.41 -30.61
C ALA A 370 1.03 -1.15 -31.85
N TYR A 371 2.33 -1.03 -32.16
CA TYR A 371 2.96 -1.80 -33.22
C TYR A 371 2.92 -3.30 -32.93
N ALA A 372 3.21 -3.72 -31.69
CA ALA A 372 3.10 -5.13 -31.29
C ALA A 372 1.67 -5.69 -31.48
N VAL A 373 0.65 -4.89 -31.19
CA VAL A 373 -0.76 -5.25 -31.48
C VAL A 373 -1.00 -5.33 -33.00
N GLN A 374 -0.52 -4.36 -33.76
CA GLN A 374 -0.72 -4.31 -35.23
C GLN A 374 -0.08 -5.50 -35.94
N ILE A 375 1.04 -6.03 -35.45
CA ILE A 375 1.70 -7.23 -36.03
C ILE A 375 1.17 -8.55 -35.43
N GLY A 376 0.26 -8.49 -34.45
CA GLY A 376 -0.41 -9.67 -33.88
C GLY A 376 0.33 -10.34 -32.71
N ASP A 377 1.31 -9.68 -32.07
CA ASP A 377 1.94 -10.17 -30.85
C ASP A 377 0.96 -10.26 -29.67
N VAL A 378 0.00 -9.34 -29.65
CA VAL A 378 -1.24 -9.38 -28.86
C VAL A 378 -2.38 -9.09 -29.84
N THR A 379 -3.48 -9.81 -29.78
CA THR A 379 -4.57 -9.61 -30.74
C THR A 379 -5.32 -8.30 -30.46
N LEU A 380 -5.74 -7.60 -31.53
CA LEU A 380 -6.55 -6.39 -31.40
C LEU A 380 -7.85 -6.68 -30.61
N ALA A 381 -8.46 -7.84 -30.80
CA ALA A 381 -9.68 -8.25 -30.09
C ALA A 381 -9.48 -8.38 -28.57
N GLU A 382 -8.32 -8.85 -28.12
CA GLU A 382 -7.99 -8.90 -26.68
C GLU A 382 -7.85 -7.49 -26.11
N ILE A 383 -7.19 -6.56 -26.84
CA ILE A 383 -7.04 -5.17 -26.44
C ILE A 383 -8.41 -4.46 -26.39
N GLU A 384 -9.24 -4.61 -27.41
CA GLU A 384 -10.59 -4.04 -27.44
C GLU A 384 -11.47 -4.55 -26.30
N THR A 385 -11.42 -5.86 -26.02
CA THR A 385 -12.15 -6.48 -24.91
C THR A 385 -11.67 -5.94 -23.56
N SER A 386 -10.36 -5.77 -23.39
CA SER A 386 -9.73 -5.20 -22.19
C SER A 386 -10.17 -3.75 -21.97
N VAL A 387 -10.09 -2.92 -23.02
CA VAL A 387 -10.53 -1.52 -22.95
C VAL A 387 -12.04 -1.42 -22.69
N ALA A 388 -12.85 -2.31 -23.26
CA ALA A 388 -14.28 -2.34 -22.97
C ALA A 388 -14.58 -2.58 -21.48
N ARG A 389 -13.81 -3.45 -20.79
CA ARG A 389 -13.94 -3.63 -19.33
C ARG A 389 -13.58 -2.35 -18.57
N ILE A 390 -12.47 -1.69 -18.95
CA ILE A 390 -12.05 -0.41 -18.35
C ILE A 390 -13.14 0.66 -18.54
N GLN A 391 -13.70 0.79 -19.73
CA GLN A 391 -14.76 1.76 -20.02
C GLN A 391 -16.05 1.45 -19.26
N THR A 392 -16.42 0.18 -19.15
CA THR A 392 -17.57 -0.25 -18.34
C THR A 392 -17.38 0.12 -16.87
N LEU A 393 -16.18 -0.15 -16.33
CA LEU A 393 -15.84 0.22 -14.94
C LEU A 393 -15.92 1.74 -14.75
N LYS A 394 -15.31 2.53 -15.64
CA LYS A 394 -15.40 4.00 -15.60
C LYS A 394 -16.84 4.50 -15.66
N HIS A 395 -17.65 3.92 -16.54
CA HIS A 395 -19.07 4.29 -16.69
C HIS A 395 -19.87 4.04 -15.41
N ASN A 396 -19.61 2.93 -14.73
CA ASN A 396 -20.36 2.51 -13.54
C ASN A 396 -20.01 3.36 -12.32
N TYR A 397 -18.76 3.82 -12.19
CA TYR A 397 -18.25 4.47 -10.99
C TYR A 397 -17.94 5.95 -11.16
N ILE A 398 -17.71 6.46 -12.37
CA ILE A 398 -17.40 7.86 -12.62
C ILE A 398 -18.59 8.53 -13.31
N PRO A 399 -19.41 9.29 -12.60
CA PRO A 399 -20.60 9.91 -13.18
C PRO A 399 -20.23 10.89 -14.29
N SER A 400 -20.81 10.72 -15.47
CA SER A 400 -20.58 11.57 -16.65
C SER A 400 -21.19 12.97 -16.55
N ASN A 401 -22.09 13.22 -15.58
CA ASN A 401 -22.91 14.43 -15.46
C ASN A 401 -23.07 14.94 -14.02
N THR A 402 -22.06 14.85 -13.16
CA THR A 402 -22.12 15.63 -11.93
C THR A 402 -21.97 17.10 -12.30
N ALA A 403 -23.04 17.91 -12.07
CA ALA A 403 -22.91 19.36 -12.04
C ALA A 403 -21.75 19.68 -11.08
N GLN A 404 -20.60 20.06 -11.65
CA GLN A 404 -19.41 20.28 -10.85
C GLN A 404 -19.74 21.36 -9.82
N LEU A 405 -19.61 21.00 -8.54
CA LEU A 405 -19.72 21.98 -7.48
C LEU A 405 -18.69 23.08 -7.71
N SER A 406 -19.06 24.31 -7.41
CA SER A 406 -18.05 25.38 -7.38
C SER A 406 -16.94 25.01 -6.40
N PRO A 407 -15.69 25.46 -6.61
CA PRO A 407 -14.56 25.13 -5.73
C PRO A 407 -14.87 25.33 -4.25
N ALA A 408 -15.49 26.45 -3.89
CA ALA A 408 -15.87 26.76 -2.52
C ALA A 408 -16.90 25.77 -1.93
N LYS A 409 -17.87 25.31 -2.73
CA LYS A 409 -18.86 24.31 -2.28
C LYS A 409 -18.22 22.92 -2.17
N ALA A 410 -17.32 22.57 -3.07
CA ALA A 410 -16.58 21.31 -3.01
C ALA A 410 -15.70 21.26 -1.75
N LEU A 411 -14.97 22.33 -1.45
CA LEU A 411 -14.15 22.47 -0.26
C LEU A 411 -14.99 22.35 1.03
N ALA A 412 -16.09 23.12 1.12
CA ALA A 412 -16.98 23.06 2.29
C ALA A 412 -17.58 21.67 2.51
N ARG A 413 -17.94 20.97 1.41
CA ARG A 413 -18.43 19.58 1.49
C ARG A 413 -17.32 18.64 1.97
N ALA A 414 -16.12 18.73 1.42
CA ALA A 414 -14.98 17.89 1.83
C ALA A 414 -14.66 18.10 3.31
N GLN A 415 -14.56 19.36 3.77
CA GLN A 415 -14.32 19.70 5.18
C GLN A 415 -15.41 19.18 6.13
N SER A 416 -16.65 19.02 5.67
CA SER A 416 -17.73 18.47 6.49
C SER A 416 -17.73 16.94 6.62
N ILE A 417 -16.95 16.24 5.77
CA ILE A 417 -16.91 14.78 5.71
C ILE A 417 -15.56 14.26 6.24
N LEU A 418 -14.44 14.88 5.85
CA LEU A 418 -13.11 14.48 6.29
C LEU A 418 -12.99 14.57 7.81
N ALA A 419 -12.55 13.48 8.44
CA ALA A 419 -12.41 13.36 9.89
C ALA A 419 -13.65 13.88 10.66
N ALA A 420 -14.85 13.68 10.12
CA ALA A 420 -16.08 14.07 10.79
C ALA A 420 -16.18 13.41 12.17
N PRO A 421 -16.82 14.04 13.18
CA PRO A 421 -16.91 13.47 14.54
C PRO A 421 -17.46 12.05 14.58
N ALA A 422 -18.39 11.70 13.68
CA ALA A 422 -18.90 10.34 13.55
C ALA A 422 -17.84 9.36 13.04
N HIS A 423 -16.98 9.79 12.11
CA HIS A 423 -15.86 8.98 11.57
C HIS A 423 -14.80 8.75 12.66
N LEU A 424 -14.40 9.80 13.38
CA LEU A 424 -13.44 9.69 14.48
C LEU A 424 -13.96 8.81 15.62
N LYS A 425 -15.28 8.80 15.84
CA LYS A 425 -15.87 7.87 16.80
C LYS A 425 -15.73 6.41 16.35
N ILE A 426 -15.97 6.11 15.07
CA ILE A 426 -15.78 4.76 14.52
C ILE A 426 -14.32 4.32 14.63
N GLU A 427 -13.38 5.22 14.35
CA GLU A 427 -11.95 5.01 14.52
C GLU A 427 -11.60 4.63 15.97
N GLN A 428 -12.13 5.39 16.95
CA GLN A 428 -11.90 5.11 18.36
C GLN A 428 -12.56 3.80 18.78
N ASP A 429 -13.81 3.55 18.35
CA ASP A 429 -14.53 2.32 18.67
C ASP A 429 -13.79 1.08 18.15
N LEU A 430 -13.18 1.14 16.94
CA LEU A 430 -12.32 0.09 16.43
C LEU A 430 -11.10 -0.12 17.34
N ALA A 431 -10.39 0.95 17.69
CA ALA A 431 -9.21 0.88 18.54
C ALA A 431 -9.53 0.29 19.92
N ASP A 432 -10.67 0.69 20.49
CA ASP A 432 -11.15 0.22 21.79
C ASP A 432 -11.44 -1.28 21.80
N ASN A 433 -11.93 -1.85 20.69
CA ASN A 433 -12.32 -3.25 20.59
C ASN A 433 -11.22 -4.16 20.00
N ALA A 434 -10.15 -3.60 19.44
CA ALA A 434 -9.10 -4.38 18.78
C ALA A 434 -7.98 -4.86 19.70
N ILE A 435 -7.84 -4.28 20.90
CA ILE A 435 -6.72 -4.62 21.80
C ILE A 435 -6.90 -5.99 22.40
N VAL A 436 -5.85 -6.82 22.29
CA VAL A 436 -5.83 -8.21 22.77
C VAL A 436 -4.96 -8.32 24.02
N ALA A 437 -5.53 -8.94 25.08
CA ALA A 437 -4.78 -9.35 26.28
C ALA A 437 -4.16 -10.73 26.06
N ILE A 438 -2.84 -10.79 25.89
CA ILE A 438 -2.11 -12.05 25.69
C ILE A 438 -1.67 -12.66 27.02
N LYS A 439 -1.18 -11.84 27.95
CA LYS A 439 -0.73 -12.26 29.29
C LYS A 439 -1.02 -11.16 30.30
N ASN A 440 -1.56 -11.48 31.47
CA ASN A 440 -1.71 -10.54 32.56
C ASN A 440 -1.51 -11.17 33.94
N GLN A 441 -0.31 -11.05 34.48
CA GLN A 441 0.03 -11.43 35.86
C GLN A 441 -0.02 -10.18 36.76
N GLN A 442 -1.16 -9.51 36.80
CA GLN A 442 -1.40 -8.28 37.58
C GLN A 442 -0.51 -7.10 37.10
N ALA A 443 -0.20 -7.01 35.79
CA ALA A 443 0.48 -5.85 35.22
C ALA A 443 -0.48 -4.67 35.00
N TRP A 444 -1.77 -4.97 34.80
CA TRP A 444 -2.87 -4.00 34.76
C TRP A 444 -4.14 -4.63 35.37
N PRO A 445 -5.13 -3.83 35.87
CA PRO A 445 -5.06 -2.36 35.99
C PRO A 445 -3.90 -1.88 36.85
N ILE A 446 -3.35 -0.70 36.48
CA ILE A 446 -2.26 -0.08 37.23
C ILE A 446 -2.73 0.19 38.67
N SER A 447 -2.01 -0.35 39.65
CA SER A 447 -2.34 -0.17 41.06
C SER A 447 -2.32 1.31 41.46
N GLN A 448 -3.28 1.76 42.29
CA GLN A 448 -3.27 3.09 42.89
C GLN A 448 -2.02 3.36 43.76
N SER A 449 -1.33 2.31 44.20
CA SER A 449 -0.06 2.41 44.91
C SER A 449 1.14 2.67 44.00
N THR A 450 1.00 2.51 42.67
CA THR A 450 2.06 2.81 41.71
C THR A 450 2.30 4.30 41.62
N LYS A 451 3.53 4.74 41.89
CA LYS A 451 3.92 6.18 41.89
C LYS A 451 4.81 6.55 40.72
N ARG A 452 5.49 5.58 40.09
CA ARG A 452 6.43 5.83 38.99
C ARG A 452 6.28 4.79 37.88
N ILE A 453 6.06 5.28 36.67
CA ILE A 453 6.04 4.49 35.43
C ILE A 453 7.14 4.98 34.49
N HIS A 454 7.85 4.05 33.89
CA HIS A 454 8.77 4.34 32.79
C HIS A 454 8.26 3.70 31.49
N LEU A 455 8.24 4.47 30.41
CA LEU A 455 7.84 4.04 29.08
C LEU A 455 9.08 3.92 28.19
N VAL A 456 9.29 2.76 27.57
CA VAL A 456 10.30 2.53 26.54
C VAL A 456 9.56 2.39 25.21
N MET A 457 9.47 3.47 24.46
CA MET A 457 8.70 3.58 23.23
C MET A 457 9.62 3.51 22.00
N PRO A 458 9.11 3.17 20.81
CA PRO A 458 9.95 3.10 19.61
C PRO A 458 10.66 4.42 19.30
N ASP A 459 9.95 5.53 19.38
CA ASP A 459 10.47 6.87 19.09
C ASP A 459 9.78 7.96 19.94
N LYS A 460 10.23 9.21 19.76
CA LYS A 460 9.74 10.36 20.53
C LYS A 460 8.26 10.67 20.28
N SER A 461 7.75 10.50 19.06
CA SER A 461 6.34 10.80 18.74
C SER A 461 5.39 9.88 19.50
N LYS A 462 5.75 8.61 19.59
CA LYS A 462 5.00 7.59 20.32
C LYS A 462 5.12 7.78 21.85
N CYS A 463 6.30 8.25 22.33
CA CYS A 463 6.44 8.71 23.71
C CYS A 463 5.42 9.79 24.05
N MET A 464 5.34 10.83 23.23
CA MET A 464 4.43 11.95 23.45
C MET A 464 2.98 11.49 23.44
N ALA A 465 2.56 10.72 22.42
CA ALA A 465 1.19 10.23 22.30
C ALA A 465 0.76 9.35 23.50
N MET A 466 1.62 8.43 23.93
CA MET A 466 1.32 7.56 25.08
C MET A 466 1.28 8.35 26.39
N THR A 467 2.22 9.28 26.60
CA THR A 467 2.23 10.13 27.80
C THR A 467 0.99 11.02 27.86
N THR A 468 0.58 11.60 26.75
CA THR A 468 -0.67 12.37 26.62
C THR A 468 -1.88 11.50 27.02
N ALA A 469 -2.04 10.35 26.39
CA ALA A 469 -3.17 9.46 26.63
C ALA A 469 -3.24 8.98 28.10
N LEU A 470 -2.12 8.62 28.70
CA LEU A 470 -2.06 8.24 30.11
C LEU A 470 -2.41 9.43 31.04
N THR A 471 -1.96 10.63 30.69
CA THR A 471 -2.25 11.85 31.48
C THR A 471 -3.74 12.17 31.42
N ASP A 472 -4.35 12.08 30.26
CA ASP A 472 -5.77 12.33 30.07
C ASP A 472 -6.64 11.31 30.82
N ALA A 473 -6.27 10.03 30.74
CA ALA A 473 -6.94 8.99 31.50
C ALA A 473 -6.80 9.19 33.02
N LEU A 474 -5.61 9.64 33.51
CA LEU A 474 -5.40 9.98 34.91
C LEU A 474 -6.29 11.14 35.38
N ASN A 475 -6.53 12.11 34.53
CA ASN A 475 -7.35 13.28 34.86
C ASN A 475 -8.84 12.94 35.05
N THR A 476 -9.30 11.73 34.67
CA THR A 476 -10.67 11.26 34.90
C THR A 476 -10.92 10.77 36.33
N PHE A 477 -9.85 10.58 37.13
CA PHE A 477 -9.99 10.11 38.53
C PHE A 477 -10.17 11.27 39.51
N ASP A 478 -11.03 11.06 40.50
CA ASP A 478 -11.23 11.98 41.63
C ASP A 478 -11.17 11.20 42.96
N PRO A 479 -10.18 11.40 43.84
CA PRO A 479 -9.01 12.26 43.63
C PRO A 479 -8.03 11.68 42.59
N ARG A 480 -7.35 12.57 41.85
CA ARG A 480 -6.31 12.18 40.89
C ARG A 480 -5.14 11.48 41.59
N PRO A 481 -4.74 10.28 41.15
CA PRO A 481 -3.58 9.59 41.71
C PRO A 481 -2.28 10.38 41.48
N GLU A 482 -1.38 10.38 42.49
CA GLU A 482 -0.03 10.88 42.29
C GLU A 482 0.79 9.88 41.49
N LEU A 483 0.98 10.13 40.20
CA LEU A 483 1.76 9.29 39.30
C LEU A 483 2.75 10.14 38.50
N THR A 484 4.02 9.79 38.60
CA THR A 484 5.10 10.36 37.77
C THR A 484 5.37 9.43 36.61
N MET A 485 5.41 9.98 35.41
CA MET A 485 5.72 9.23 34.19
C MET A 485 6.98 9.77 33.55
N SER A 486 7.84 8.86 33.07
CA SER A 486 8.99 9.18 32.23
C SER A 486 8.91 8.33 30.96
N CYS A 487 9.41 8.85 29.85
CA CYS A 487 9.42 8.16 28.58
C CYS A 487 10.74 8.36 27.84
N ALA A 488 11.24 7.31 27.22
CA ALA A 488 12.45 7.33 26.43
C ALA A 488 12.30 6.51 25.13
N SER A 489 13.01 6.92 24.09
CA SER A 489 13.01 6.25 22.79
C SER A 489 13.96 5.06 22.77
N LEU A 490 13.46 3.90 22.41
CA LEU A 490 14.28 2.70 22.21
C LEU A 490 15.35 2.92 21.12
N VAL A 491 15.00 3.63 20.05
CA VAL A 491 15.89 3.87 18.90
C VAL A 491 17.00 4.86 19.26
N SER A 492 16.65 6.03 19.78
CA SER A 492 17.61 7.14 19.91
C SER A 492 18.39 7.18 21.23
N GLU A 493 17.85 6.62 22.33
CA GLU A 493 18.53 6.68 23.62
C GLU A 493 19.62 5.61 23.75
N PRO A 494 20.79 5.90 24.34
CA PRO A 494 21.79 4.90 24.71
C PRO A 494 21.24 3.87 25.71
N THR A 495 21.70 2.62 25.63
CA THR A 495 21.25 1.52 26.52
C THR A 495 21.45 1.85 28.00
N ASP A 496 22.61 2.44 28.37
CA ASP A 496 22.90 2.79 29.75
C ASP A 496 21.94 3.84 30.33
N ASN A 497 21.51 4.80 29.50
CA ASN A 497 20.51 5.79 29.89
C ASN A 497 19.13 5.12 30.12
N LEU A 498 18.72 4.22 29.22
CA LEU A 498 17.47 3.47 29.39
C LEU A 498 17.49 2.62 30.66
N LEU A 499 18.61 1.91 30.94
CA LEU A 499 18.80 1.15 32.17
C LEU A 499 18.73 2.05 33.42
N ALA A 500 19.31 3.26 33.37
CA ALA A 500 19.24 4.21 34.48
C ALA A 500 17.81 4.71 34.71
N LEU A 501 17.09 5.05 33.66
CA LEU A 501 15.72 5.57 33.73
C LEU A 501 14.72 4.54 34.26
N GLN A 502 14.86 3.26 33.90
CA GLN A 502 13.93 2.21 34.36
C GLN A 502 14.12 1.82 35.83
N ARG A 503 15.29 2.05 36.45
CA ARG A 503 15.62 1.54 37.78
C ARG A 503 14.65 1.96 38.89
N ASP A 504 14.17 3.19 38.84
CA ASP A 504 13.28 3.75 39.85
C ASP A 504 11.79 3.54 39.57
N ALA A 505 11.45 2.97 38.42
CA ALA A 505 10.07 2.72 38.05
C ALA A 505 9.50 1.51 38.80
N GLN A 506 8.22 1.56 39.17
CA GLN A 506 7.50 0.42 39.73
C GLN A 506 6.81 -0.40 38.62
N LEU A 507 6.51 0.25 37.48
CA LEU A 507 6.05 -0.39 36.27
C LEU A 507 6.88 0.13 35.09
N VAL A 508 7.41 -0.78 34.29
CA VAL A 508 8.06 -0.46 33.01
C VAL A 508 7.20 -1.00 31.88
N ILE A 509 6.84 -0.13 30.94
CA ILE A 509 6.08 -0.48 29.75
C ILE A 509 7.02 -0.42 28.55
N TYR A 510 7.29 -1.56 27.96
CA TYR A 510 8.05 -1.73 26.73
C TYR A 510 7.13 -1.79 25.53
N THR A 511 7.63 -1.41 24.37
CA THR A 511 6.90 -1.56 23.11
C THR A 511 7.73 -2.25 22.07
N ASP A 512 7.06 -3.07 21.26
CA ASP A 512 7.64 -3.75 20.12
C ASP A 512 6.86 -3.39 18.84
N ILE A 513 7.60 -3.09 17.75
CA ILE A 513 7.07 -2.79 16.42
C ILE A 513 7.61 -3.76 15.36
N THR A 514 7.88 -4.99 15.74
CA THR A 514 8.35 -6.05 14.84
C THR A 514 7.19 -6.63 14.01
N PRO A 515 7.41 -6.96 12.74
CA PRO A 515 8.58 -6.65 11.91
C PRO A 515 8.66 -5.16 11.56
N GLN A 516 9.83 -4.71 11.08
CA GLN A 516 10.03 -3.32 10.69
C GLN A 516 9.18 -2.94 9.48
N GLN A 517 9.00 -1.65 9.23
CA GLN A 517 8.26 -1.11 8.09
C GLN A 517 8.81 -1.66 6.76
N SER A 518 7.90 -2.03 5.87
CA SER A 518 8.18 -2.35 4.47
C SER A 518 8.27 -1.07 3.61
N LEU A 519 8.76 -1.21 2.38
CA LEU A 519 8.83 -0.07 1.44
C LEU A 519 7.45 0.49 1.10
N VAL A 520 6.41 -0.35 0.99
CA VAL A 520 5.06 0.11 0.69
C VAL A 520 4.49 1.01 1.78
N GLU A 521 4.85 0.78 3.05
CA GLU A 521 4.44 1.63 4.18
C GLU A 521 5.09 3.01 4.12
N MET A 522 6.26 3.13 3.50
CA MET A 522 6.97 4.40 3.32
C MET A 522 6.59 5.12 2.02
N GLY A 523 5.99 4.44 1.05
CA GLY A 523 5.56 5.05 -0.21
C GLY A 523 6.09 4.37 -1.46
N GLY A 524 6.94 3.34 -1.37
CA GLY A 524 7.43 2.54 -2.47
C GLY A 524 8.90 2.79 -2.86
N MET A 525 9.25 2.52 -4.12
CA MET A 525 10.65 2.49 -4.57
C MET A 525 11.39 3.83 -4.50
N ASP A 526 10.69 4.96 -4.57
CA ASP A 526 11.32 6.27 -4.45
C ASP A 526 11.90 6.52 -3.04
N ASP A 527 11.38 5.81 -2.02
CA ASP A 527 11.81 5.93 -0.62
C ASP A 527 12.83 4.87 -0.19
N ILE A 528 13.42 4.12 -1.14
CA ILE A 528 14.33 3.00 -0.85
C ILE A 528 15.59 3.42 -0.05
N ILE A 529 16.04 4.66 -0.22
CA ILE A 529 17.22 5.18 0.50
C ILE A 529 16.89 5.32 1.98
N ASP A 530 15.75 5.92 2.31
CA ASP A 530 15.29 6.11 3.68
C ASP A 530 14.98 4.76 4.33
N TRP A 531 14.36 3.85 3.58
CA TRP A 531 14.11 2.48 4.03
C TRP A 531 15.40 1.72 4.39
N ARG A 532 16.48 1.87 3.61
CA ARG A 532 17.79 1.26 3.89
C ARG A 532 18.51 1.90 5.09
N SER A 533 18.21 3.16 5.41
CA SER A 533 18.81 3.89 6.53
C SER A 533 18.17 3.62 7.88
N ARG A 534 17.05 2.86 7.93
CA ARG A 534 16.35 2.56 9.19
C ARG A 534 17.22 1.76 10.16
N PRO A 535 16.94 1.84 11.49
CA PRO A 535 17.70 1.13 12.50
C PRO A 535 17.75 -0.39 12.27
N ASN A 536 18.89 -1.00 12.61
CA ASN A 536 19.07 -2.44 12.52
C ASN A 536 18.17 -3.16 13.55
N LYS A 537 17.35 -4.12 13.08
CA LYS A 537 16.38 -4.86 13.91
C LYS A 537 17.07 -5.67 14.99
N GLU A 538 18.11 -6.42 14.65
CA GLU A 538 18.84 -7.28 15.58
C GLU A 538 19.46 -6.48 16.72
N ALA A 539 19.95 -5.27 16.42
CA ALA A 539 20.49 -4.36 17.43
C ALA A 539 19.40 -3.84 18.38
N LEU A 540 18.21 -3.53 17.86
CA LEU A 540 17.07 -3.11 18.69
C LEU A 540 16.54 -4.26 19.56
N ASP A 541 16.42 -5.48 19.02
CA ASP A 541 16.00 -6.66 19.76
C ASP A 541 17.01 -6.99 20.89
N ALA A 542 18.30 -6.94 20.61
CA ALA A 542 19.35 -7.14 21.62
C ALA A 542 19.30 -6.09 22.73
N LYS A 543 19.04 -4.84 22.36
CA LYS A 543 18.87 -3.72 23.29
C LYS A 543 17.65 -3.92 24.19
N LEU A 544 16.51 -4.27 23.60
CA LEU A 544 15.27 -4.55 24.33
C LEU A 544 15.46 -5.73 25.30
N LEU A 545 16.07 -6.82 24.85
CA LEU A 545 16.36 -7.97 25.69
C LEU A 545 17.30 -7.63 26.86
N THR A 546 18.26 -6.72 26.66
CA THR A 546 19.14 -6.23 27.72
C THR A 546 18.35 -5.49 28.81
N LEU A 547 17.40 -4.63 28.40
CA LEU A 547 16.53 -3.90 29.33
C LEU A 547 15.62 -4.85 30.12
N LEU A 548 15.01 -5.84 29.44
CA LEU A 548 14.13 -6.83 30.08
C LEU A 548 14.86 -7.69 31.11
N LYS A 549 16.11 -8.08 30.85
CA LYS A 549 16.94 -8.84 31.80
C LYS A 549 17.33 -8.04 33.04
N ASP A 550 17.30 -6.71 33.01
CA ASP A 550 17.63 -5.84 34.17
C ASP A 550 16.41 -5.55 35.07
N ILE A 551 15.19 -5.98 34.72
CA ILE A 551 13.99 -5.83 35.55
C ILE A 551 14.21 -6.43 36.94
N LYS A 552 13.88 -5.67 37.99
CA LYS A 552 14.05 -6.07 39.38
C LYS A 552 12.78 -6.74 39.91
N PRO A 553 12.89 -7.63 40.93
CA PRO A 553 11.75 -8.38 41.48
C PRO A 553 10.60 -7.51 42.04
N HIS A 554 10.86 -6.25 42.37
CA HIS A 554 9.84 -5.31 42.85
C HIS A 554 9.17 -4.50 41.76
N GLN A 555 9.64 -4.62 40.52
CA GLN A 555 9.10 -3.94 39.35
C GLN A 555 8.12 -4.85 38.64
N LYS A 556 7.07 -4.26 38.05
CA LYS A 556 6.22 -4.90 37.06
C LYS A 556 6.69 -4.55 35.66
N SER A 557 6.53 -5.49 34.74
CA SER A 557 6.91 -5.33 33.34
C SER A 557 5.74 -5.65 32.42
N LEU A 558 5.49 -4.75 31.49
CA LEU A 558 4.45 -4.89 30.48
C LEU A 558 5.04 -4.66 29.09
N MET A 559 4.68 -5.47 28.12
CA MET A 559 4.98 -5.22 26.73
C MET A 559 3.70 -4.91 25.95
N VAL A 560 3.77 -3.92 25.07
CA VAL A 560 2.75 -3.63 24.06
C VAL A 560 3.33 -3.94 22.68
N SER A 561 2.85 -5.02 22.07
CA SER A 561 3.15 -5.33 20.67
C SER A 561 2.27 -4.46 19.78
N MET A 562 2.90 -3.54 19.04
CA MET A 562 2.21 -2.55 18.23
C MET A 562 2.05 -2.94 16.76
N ARG A 563 2.63 -4.08 16.37
CA ARG A 563 2.42 -4.73 15.07
C ARG A 563 1.91 -6.15 15.27
N THR A 564 2.36 -7.11 14.46
CA THR A 564 2.01 -8.52 14.71
C THR A 564 2.71 -9.03 15.97
N PRO A 565 2.01 -9.81 16.81
CA PRO A 565 2.53 -10.20 18.11
C PRO A 565 3.45 -11.42 18.08
N TYR A 566 4.04 -11.77 16.94
CA TYR A 566 4.88 -12.98 16.85
C TYR A 566 6.14 -12.91 17.73
N ALA A 567 6.77 -11.73 17.81
CA ALA A 567 7.99 -11.56 18.59
C ALA A 567 7.80 -11.66 20.11
N VAL A 568 6.57 -11.49 20.61
CA VAL A 568 6.33 -11.45 22.07
C VAL A 568 6.70 -12.73 22.78
N THR A 569 6.69 -13.88 22.08
CA THR A 569 7.03 -15.18 22.66
C THR A 569 8.48 -15.25 23.16
N GLN A 570 9.41 -14.56 22.49
CA GLN A 570 10.83 -14.50 22.90
C GLN A 570 11.06 -13.67 24.17
N TYR A 571 10.09 -12.82 24.53
CA TYR A 571 10.18 -11.92 25.69
C TYR A 571 9.26 -12.33 26.85
N ALA A 572 8.34 -13.27 26.63
CA ALA A 572 7.24 -13.57 27.54
C ALA A 572 7.68 -13.96 28.95
N ASP A 573 8.86 -14.63 29.12
CA ASP A 573 9.39 -15.04 30.41
C ASP A 573 9.87 -13.87 31.28
N TYR A 574 10.13 -12.71 30.69
CA TYR A 574 10.57 -11.49 31.38
C TYR A 574 9.41 -10.55 31.71
N LEU A 575 8.18 -10.87 31.32
CA LEU A 575 7.05 -9.95 31.34
C LEU A 575 5.94 -10.44 32.27
N ASP A 576 5.40 -9.54 33.09
CA ASP A 576 4.16 -9.75 33.85
C ASP A 576 2.91 -9.59 32.98
N GLY A 577 2.99 -8.79 31.90
CA GLY A 577 1.88 -8.51 31.02
C GLY A 577 2.27 -8.32 29.58
N ILE A 578 1.35 -8.71 28.66
CA ILE A 578 1.50 -8.53 27.21
C ILE A 578 0.15 -8.12 26.62
N LEU A 579 0.13 -6.99 25.93
CA LEU A 579 -0.98 -6.50 25.12
C LEU A 579 -0.56 -6.45 23.63
N ALA A 580 -1.50 -6.70 22.72
CA ALA A 580 -1.29 -6.48 21.29
C ALA A 580 -2.31 -5.47 20.75
N THR A 581 -1.85 -4.55 19.90
CA THR A 581 -2.65 -3.42 19.39
C THR A 581 -2.77 -3.37 17.87
N PHE A 582 -1.88 -4.04 17.14
CA PHE A 582 -1.80 -4.09 15.67
C PHE A 582 -1.66 -2.71 14.98
N ALA A 583 -1.50 -1.64 15.76
CA ALA A 583 -1.38 -0.27 15.28
C ALA A 583 -0.50 0.58 16.22
N TYR A 584 0.11 1.63 15.66
CA TYR A 584 0.93 2.60 16.40
C TYR A 584 0.93 3.99 15.75
N ASN A 585 -0.10 4.31 14.95
CA ASN A 585 -0.23 5.58 14.27
C ASN A 585 -0.34 6.72 15.30
N THR A 586 0.39 7.80 15.07
CA THR A 586 0.32 9.04 15.83
C THR A 586 -0.15 10.15 14.92
N GLN A 587 -1.13 10.90 15.37
CA GLN A 587 -1.57 12.15 14.76
C GLN A 587 -0.84 13.29 15.48
N VAL A 588 -0.47 14.32 14.72
CA VAL A 588 0.15 15.52 15.26
C VAL A 588 -0.72 16.72 14.87
N THR A 589 -1.24 17.40 15.88
CA THR A 589 -2.02 18.62 15.71
C THR A 589 -1.30 19.78 16.43
N GLU A 590 -1.59 21.00 16.02
CA GLU A 590 -1.13 22.18 16.75
C GLU A 590 -2.20 22.60 17.77
N GLN A 591 -1.79 22.71 19.03
CA GLN A 591 -2.62 23.26 20.08
C GLN A 591 -1.96 24.52 20.67
N LEU A 592 -2.75 25.53 21.00
CA LEU A 592 -2.26 26.70 21.68
C LEU A 592 -2.12 26.39 23.19
N ASP A 593 -0.96 26.68 23.76
CA ASP A 593 -0.77 26.61 25.21
C ASP A 593 -1.45 27.81 25.92
N GLU A 594 -1.42 27.80 27.26
CA GLU A 594 -1.99 28.85 28.11
C GLU A 594 -1.45 30.26 27.80
N ASN A 595 -0.32 30.37 27.12
CA ASN A 595 0.30 31.62 26.71
C ASN A 595 -0.01 31.97 25.23
N GLY A 596 -0.81 31.14 24.53
CA GLY A 596 -1.12 31.31 23.11
C GLY A 596 -0.02 30.88 22.15
N ALA A 597 1.01 30.17 22.63
CA ALA A 597 2.05 29.61 21.76
C ALA A 597 1.62 28.26 21.16
N ALA A 598 1.81 28.08 19.85
CA ALA A 598 1.52 26.82 19.18
C ALA A 598 2.50 25.72 19.64
N ARG A 599 1.95 24.58 20.08
CA ARG A 599 2.70 23.39 20.45
C ARG A 599 2.18 22.17 19.71
N ALA A 600 3.08 21.30 19.29
CA ALA A 600 2.73 20.02 18.72
C ALA A 600 2.06 19.14 19.78
N HIS A 601 0.81 18.75 19.52
CA HIS A 601 0.06 17.80 20.32
C HIS A 601 0.05 16.45 19.62
N TYR A 602 0.47 15.40 20.32
CA TYR A 602 0.58 14.05 19.78
C TYR A 602 -0.52 13.19 20.40
N GLU A 603 -1.30 12.56 19.55
CA GLU A 603 -2.37 11.69 19.97
C GLU A 603 -2.57 10.50 19.01
N GLY A 604 -3.51 9.60 19.32
CA GLY A 604 -3.97 8.51 18.47
C GLY A 604 -4.95 7.61 19.21
N PRO A 605 -5.93 7.02 18.49
CA PRO A 605 -7.01 6.24 19.09
C PRO A 605 -6.47 5.04 19.89
N ILE A 606 -5.43 4.37 19.38
CA ILE A 606 -4.87 3.20 20.05
C ILE A 606 -4.19 3.55 21.39
N TYR A 607 -3.61 4.74 21.53
CA TYR A 607 -2.99 5.17 22.78
C TYR A 607 -4.06 5.50 23.84
N ARG A 608 -5.19 6.08 23.42
CA ARG A 608 -6.36 6.33 24.31
C ARG A 608 -6.95 5.01 24.78
N ALA A 609 -7.15 4.05 23.88
CA ALA A 609 -7.65 2.71 24.20
C ALA A 609 -6.72 1.98 25.18
N LEU A 610 -5.40 2.00 24.93
CA LEU A 610 -4.39 1.43 25.83
C LEU A 610 -4.44 2.07 27.22
N ALA A 611 -4.50 3.39 27.30
CA ALA A 611 -4.56 4.10 28.58
C ALA A 611 -5.81 3.73 29.39
N ASN A 612 -6.97 3.60 28.73
CA ASN A 612 -8.20 3.15 29.37
C ASN A 612 -8.10 1.73 29.93
N ILE A 613 -7.48 0.81 29.18
CA ILE A 613 -7.24 -0.57 29.66
C ILE A 613 -6.26 -0.58 30.83
N LEU A 614 -5.17 0.18 30.73
CA LEU A 614 -4.13 0.24 31.76
C LEU A 614 -4.66 0.81 33.08
N PHE A 615 -5.62 1.71 33.06
CA PHE A 615 -6.25 2.24 34.27
C PHE A 615 -7.54 1.49 34.68
N GLY A 616 -7.96 0.47 33.93
CA GLY A 616 -9.13 -0.34 34.25
C GLY A 616 -10.47 0.30 33.89
N ASN A 617 -10.45 1.38 33.10
CA ASN A 617 -11.67 2.02 32.58
C ASN A 617 -12.34 1.19 31.48
N GLN A 618 -11.59 0.27 30.87
CA GLN A 618 -12.02 -0.62 29.79
C GLN A 618 -11.30 -1.97 29.89
N GLN A 619 -11.90 -3.02 29.30
CA GLN A 619 -11.25 -4.33 29.14
C GLN A 619 -10.71 -4.51 27.73
N ALA A 620 -9.62 -5.26 27.59
CA ALA A 620 -9.15 -5.71 26.30
C ALA A 620 -10.06 -6.85 25.80
N SER A 621 -10.83 -6.60 24.75
CA SER A 621 -11.87 -7.52 24.23
C SER A 621 -11.49 -8.19 22.90
N GLY A 622 -10.44 -7.71 22.23
CA GLY A 622 -9.98 -8.30 20.97
C GLY A 622 -9.52 -9.75 21.09
N SER A 623 -9.58 -10.46 19.98
CA SER A 623 -9.07 -11.84 19.83
C SER A 623 -7.89 -11.86 18.87
N LEU A 624 -6.91 -12.77 19.10
CA LEU A 624 -5.75 -12.89 18.22
C LEU A 624 -6.18 -13.31 16.80
N PRO A 625 -5.92 -12.51 15.76
CA PRO A 625 -6.23 -12.88 14.38
C PRO A 625 -5.14 -13.76 13.75
N VAL A 626 -4.07 -14.03 14.49
CA VAL A 626 -2.93 -14.86 14.08
C VAL A 626 -2.47 -15.74 15.24
N SER A 627 -1.97 -16.93 14.94
CA SER A 627 -1.40 -17.84 15.92
C SER A 627 -0.02 -17.36 16.36
N ILE A 628 0.21 -17.35 17.66
CA ILE A 628 1.52 -17.12 18.27
C ILE A 628 1.98 -18.39 19.00
N GLY A 629 3.28 -18.52 19.24
CA GLY A 629 3.82 -19.62 20.03
C GLY A 629 3.20 -19.68 21.44
N LYS A 630 3.30 -20.83 22.11
CA LYS A 630 2.77 -20.98 23.46
C LYS A 630 3.47 -20.05 24.45
N ILE A 631 2.68 -19.28 25.19
CA ILE A 631 3.13 -18.44 26.29
C ILE A 631 2.67 -19.09 27.58
N GLN A 632 3.57 -19.26 28.57
CA GLN A 632 3.19 -19.75 29.91
C GLN A 632 2.47 -18.61 30.65
N HIS A 633 1.27 -18.90 31.11
CA HIS A 633 0.39 -17.98 31.86
C HIS A 633 0.73 -17.94 33.34
#